data_cf6deec79a70a5a577b21f47a4df4f25
#
_entry.id   cf6deec79a70a5a577b21f47a4df4f25
#
_cell.length_a   1.000
_cell.length_b   1.000
_cell.length_c   1.000
_cell.angle_alpha   90.00
_cell.angle_beta   90.00
_cell.angle_gamma   90.00
#
_symmetry.space_group_name_H-M   'P 1'
#
loop_
_entity.id
_entity.type
_entity.pdbx_description
1 polymer ?
#
loop_
_entity_poly.entity_id
_entity_poly.type
_entity_poly.pdbx_seq_one_letter_code
_entity_poly.pdbx_strand_id
1 'polypeptide(L)'
;REEFVSNVSHELKTPMTSMKVLADSLLEQENLPVEMYQEFMGDIAKEIDRENKIITDLLSLVKMDKKGQTLNIESVNINELLEQILKRLKPIAEKKNVEIVMESFRPVTAEIDETKLSLAISNLVENAVKYNHDNGWVHVSLNADHKFFYVKVEDSGIGIPKEDQAHVFERFFRVDKSHSREIG
;
A
#
# COMPACT_ATOMS: atom_id res chain seq x y z
N ARG A 1 -16.17 -13.31 8.92
CA ARG A 1 -16.56 -12.08 9.63
C ARG A 1 -15.80 -11.91 10.94
N GLU A 2 -15.70 -12.99 11.76
CA GLU A 2 -14.97 -12.99 13.03
C GLU A 2 -13.45 -12.83 12.82
N GLU A 3 -12.88 -13.50 11.86
CA GLU A 3 -11.47 -13.41 11.50
C GLU A 3 -11.06 -12.01 11.02
N PHE A 4 -11.93 -11.35 10.25
CA PHE A 4 -11.75 -9.96 9.84
C PHE A 4 -11.65 -9.01 11.04
N VAL A 5 -12.59 -9.12 12.00
CA VAL A 5 -12.61 -8.30 13.23
C VAL A 5 -11.37 -8.56 14.07
N SER A 6 -10.94 -9.83 14.19
CA SER A 6 -9.74 -10.20 14.92
C SER A 6 -8.48 -9.61 14.29
N ASN A 7 -8.33 -9.71 12.97
CA ASN A 7 -7.18 -9.18 12.24
C ASN A 7 -7.12 -7.66 12.30
N VAL A 8 -8.26 -6.96 12.18
CA VAL A 8 -8.37 -5.51 12.37
C VAL A 8 -7.92 -5.11 13.77
N SER A 9 -8.42 -5.81 14.77
CA SER A 9 -8.06 -5.53 16.19
C SER A 9 -6.56 -5.69 16.42
N HIS A 10 -5.95 -6.71 15.84
CA HIS A 10 -4.50 -6.92 15.93
C HIS A 10 -3.70 -5.83 15.22
N GLU A 11 -4.09 -5.45 14.01
CA GLU A 11 -3.39 -4.42 13.24
C GLU A 11 -3.48 -3.04 13.90
N LEU A 12 -4.59 -2.71 14.57
CA LEU A 12 -4.75 -1.48 15.33
C LEU A 12 -4.01 -1.50 16.67
N LYS A 13 -3.96 -2.65 17.35
CA LYS A 13 -3.27 -2.76 18.65
C LYS A 13 -1.76 -2.61 18.55
N THR A 14 -1.14 -3.04 17.48
CA THR A 14 0.32 -3.02 17.33
C THR A 14 0.90 -1.59 17.40
N PRO A 15 0.48 -0.61 16.58
CA PRO A 15 0.96 0.76 16.68
C PRO A 15 0.55 1.43 17.99
N MET A 16 -0.66 1.16 18.52
CA MET A 16 -1.10 1.68 19.81
C MET A 16 -0.21 1.21 20.96
N THR A 17 0.16 -0.07 20.99
CA THR A 17 1.06 -0.63 22.00
C THR A 17 2.45 -0.02 21.87
N SER A 18 2.96 0.17 20.67
CA SER A 18 4.24 0.83 20.41
C SER A 18 4.25 2.26 20.92
N MET A 19 3.22 3.05 20.61
CA MET A 19 3.06 4.42 21.10
C MET A 19 2.99 4.47 22.64
N LYS A 20 2.26 3.53 23.26
CA LYS A 20 2.16 3.45 24.72
C LYS A 20 3.49 3.18 25.37
N VAL A 21 4.26 2.24 24.85
CA VAL A 21 5.62 1.92 25.36
C VAL A 21 6.55 3.13 25.25
N LEU A 22 6.55 3.83 24.12
CA LEU A 22 7.36 5.03 23.91
C LEU A 22 6.94 6.16 24.87
N ALA A 23 5.64 6.40 25.02
CA ALA A 23 5.13 7.43 25.92
C ALA A 23 5.45 7.11 27.37
N ASP A 24 5.26 5.87 27.82
CA ASP A 24 5.61 5.44 29.20
C ASP A 24 7.10 5.59 29.48
N SER A 25 7.94 5.24 28.51
CA SER A 25 9.40 5.42 28.63
C SER A 25 9.80 6.90 28.81
N LEU A 26 9.10 7.83 28.17
CA LEU A 26 9.31 9.27 28.34
C LEU A 26 8.85 9.77 29.72
N LEU A 27 7.75 9.19 30.24
CA LEU A 27 7.18 9.60 31.53
C LEU A 27 7.93 9.06 32.74
N GLU A 28 8.58 7.90 32.59
CA GLU A 28 9.30 7.24 33.68
C GLU A 28 10.74 7.77 33.88
N GLN A 29 11.28 8.48 32.92
CA GLN A 29 12.65 8.98 33.00
C GLN A 29 12.69 10.48 33.37
N GLU A 30 13.45 10.78 34.42
CA GLU A 30 13.76 12.15 34.82
C GLU A 30 15.00 12.66 34.06
N ASN A 31 14.96 13.93 33.61
CA ASN A 31 16.12 14.61 33.00
C ASN A 31 16.67 14.00 31.70
N LEU A 32 15.80 13.53 30.80
CA LEU A 32 16.21 13.16 29.46
C LEU A 32 16.73 14.39 28.68
N PRO A 33 17.80 14.24 27.87
CA PRO A 33 18.19 15.25 26.90
C PRO A 33 17.06 15.59 25.93
N VAL A 34 16.96 16.86 25.52
CA VAL A 34 15.92 17.33 24.59
C VAL A 34 15.93 16.56 23.28
N GLU A 35 17.09 16.19 22.79
CA GLU A 35 17.28 15.39 21.58
C GLU A 35 16.58 14.03 21.69
N MET A 36 16.63 13.38 22.85
CA MET A 36 15.93 12.12 23.09
C MET A 36 14.42 12.29 23.14
N TYR A 37 13.91 13.37 23.74
CA TYR A 37 12.48 13.68 23.67
C TYR A 37 12.02 13.89 22.22
N GLN A 38 12.80 14.59 21.41
CA GLN A 38 12.49 14.81 20.00
C GLN A 38 12.49 13.50 19.21
N GLU A 39 13.45 12.61 19.45
CA GLU A 39 13.50 11.29 18.80
C GLU A 39 12.28 10.43 19.16
N PHE A 40 11.96 10.28 20.45
CA PHE A 40 10.81 9.52 20.90
C PHE A 40 9.49 10.10 20.39
N MET A 41 9.32 11.42 20.41
CA MET A 41 8.14 12.09 19.86
C MET A 41 8.03 11.90 18.35
N GLY A 42 9.16 11.90 17.63
CA GLY A 42 9.22 11.57 16.21
C GLY A 42 8.76 10.14 15.93
N ASP A 43 9.14 9.18 16.75
CA ASP A 43 8.71 7.79 16.62
C ASP A 43 7.23 7.60 16.97
N ILE A 44 6.73 8.30 17.98
CA ILE A 44 5.28 8.33 18.28
C ILE A 44 4.50 8.91 17.09
N ALA A 45 4.98 9.99 16.48
CA ALA A 45 4.34 10.58 15.31
C ALA A 45 4.27 9.61 14.12
N LYS A 46 5.32 8.84 13.86
CA LYS A 46 5.33 7.79 12.82
C LYS A 46 4.30 6.70 13.10
N GLU A 47 4.15 6.27 14.34
CA GLU A 47 3.15 5.26 14.71
C GLU A 47 1.71 5.80 14.58
N ILE A 48 1.48 7.08 14.88
CA ILE A 48 0.21 7.75 14.63
C ILE A 48 -0.13 7.78 13.13
N ASP A 49 0.83 8.14 12.28
CA ASP A 49 0.65 8.15 10.83
C ASP A 49 0.34 6.75 10.29
N ARG A 50 1.01 5.74 10.83
CA ARG A 50 0.75 4.33 10.50
C ARG A 50 -0.67 3.91 10.87
N GLU A 51 -1.13 4.26 12.07
CA GLU A 51 -2.49 3.95 12.52
C GLU A 51 -3.54 4.66 11.69
N ASN A 52 -3.34 5.94 11.37
CA ASN A 52 -4.22 6.69 10.49
C ASN A 52 -4.34 6.05 9.11
N LYS A 53 -3.25 5.52 8.56
CA LYS A 53 -3.27 4.79 7.29
C LYS A 53 -4.12 3.51 7.41
N ILE A 54 -3.95 2.72 8.46
CA ILE A 54 -4.73 1.51 8.71
C ILE A 54 -6.23 1.84 8.78
N ILE A 55 -6.59 2.87 9.53
CA ILE A 55 -7.99 3.33 9.67
C ILE A 55 -8.55 3.77 8.31
N THR A 56 -7.80 4.52 7.54
CA THR A 56 -8.22 4.98 6.20
C THR A 56 -8.44 3.80 5.25
N ASP A 57 -7.54 2.83 5.25
CA ASP A 57 -7.65 1.61 4.44
C ASP A 57 -8.88 0.79 4.85
N LEU A 58 -9.14 0.67 6.16
CA LEU A 58 -10.33 0.01 6.70
C LEU A 58 -11.62 0.70 6.27
N LEU A 59 -11.69 2.02 6.38
CA LEU A 59 -12.86 2.79 5.96
C LEU A 59 -13.12 2.64 4.45
N SER A 60 -12.06 2.59 3.65
CA SER A 60 -12.15 2.35 2.21
C SER A 60 -12.72 0.96 1.92
N LEU A 61 -12.27 -0.08 2.63
CA LEU A 61 -12.82 -1.44 2.50
C LEU A 61 -14.29 -1.51 2.88
N VAL A 62 -14.68 -0.87 4.00
CA VAL A 62 -16.09 -0.85 4.44
C VAL A 62 -16.97 -0.12 3.44
N LYS A 63 -16.49 0.98 2.85
CA LYS A 63 -17.21 1.71 1.79
C LYS A 63 -17.38 0.84 0.54
N MET A 64 -16.37 0.08 0.15
CA MET A 64 -16.43 -0.82 -1.01
C MET A 64 -17.35 -2.03 -0.79
N ASP A 65 -17.51 -2.47 0.45
CA ASP A 65 -18.30 -3.67 0.81
C ASP A 65 -19.81 -3.40 0.93
N LYS A 66 -20.26 -2.17 0.81
CA LYS A 66 -21.68 -1.85 0.79
C LYS A 66 -22.32 -2.44 -0.47
N LYS A 67 -23.08 -3.52 -0.28
CA LYS A 67 -23.94 -4.08 -1.32
C LYS A 67 -24.84 -2.98 -1.89
N GLY A 68 -24.73 -2.69 -3.19
CA GLY A 68 -25.54 -1.70 -3.88
C GLY A 68 -24.82 -0.38 -4.21
N GLN A 69 -23.51 -0.26 -4.02
CA GLN A 69 -22.79 0.86 -4.60
C GLN A 69 -22.81 0.75 -6.14
N THR A 70 -23.46 1.73 -6.77
CA THR A 70 -23.41 1.91 -8.21
C THR A 70 -21.98 2.27 -8.61
N LEU A 71 -21.40 1.54 -9.57
CA LEU A 71 -20.13 1.91 -10.17
C LEU A 71 -20.32 3.21 -10.95
N ASN A 72 -19.43 4.17 -10.77
CA ASN A 72 -19.37 5.37 -11.59
C ASN A 72 -18.58 5.09 -12.87
N ILE A 73 -19.26 4.50 -13.86
CA ILE A 73 -18.65 4.08 -15.13
C ILE A 73 -18.53 5.28 -16.05
N GLU A 74 -17.29 5.56 -16.47
CA GLU A 74 -16.93 6.62 -17.40
C GLU A 74 -15.97 6.09 -18.46
N SER A 75 -15.96 6.72 -19.62
CA SER A 75 -14.98 6.43 -20.68
C SER A 75 -13.63 7.06 -20.30
N VAL A 76 -12.63 6.25 -20.06
CA VAL A 76 -11.32 6.67 -19.55
C VAL A 76 -10.20 6.19 -20.48
N ASN A 77 -9.25 7.07 -20.77
CA ASN A 77 -8.00 6.72 -21.41
C ASN A 77 -7.08 6.05 -20.40
N ILE A 78 -6.87 4.75 -20.55
CA ILE A 78 -6.10 3.94 -19.59
C ILE A 78 -4.61 4.29 -19.60
N ASN A 79 -4.07 4.69 -20.75
CA ASN A 79 -2.67 5.14 -20.86
C ASN A 79 -2.43 6.38 -19.98
N GLU A 80 -3.30 7.37 -20.09
CA GLU A 80 -3.22 8.60 -19.28
C GLU A 80 -3.43 8.31 -17.80
N LEU A 81 -4.36 7.43 -17.47
CA LEU A 81 -4.60 7.02 -16.08
C LEU A 81 -3.35 6.39 -15.46
N LEU A 82 -2.70 5.47 -16.17
CA LEU A 82 -1.46 4.84 -15.71
C LEU A 82 -0.32 5.86 -15.57
N GLU A 83 -0.15 6.76 -16.53
CA GLU A 83 0.86 7.82 -16.45
C GLU A 83 0.67 8.70 -15.22
N GLN A 84 -0.57 9.10 -14.91
CA GLN A 84 -0.89 9.89 -13.72
C GLN A 84 -0.60 9.13 -12.42
N ILE A 85 -0.96 7.86 -12.35
CA ILE A 85 -0.67 7.01 -11.18
C ILE A 85 0.83 6.89 -10.98
N LEU A 86 1.60 6.57 -12.00
CA LEU A 86 3.04 6.39 -11.92
C LEU A 86 3.78 7.69 -11.60
N LYS A 87 3.32 8.82 -12.14
CA LYS A 87 3.85 10.14 -11.79
C LYS A 87 3.67 10.46 -10.31
N ARG A 88 2.52 10.12 -9.73
CA ARG A 88 2.24 10.31 -8.31
C ARG A 88 3.09 9.42 -7.41
N LEU A 89 3.41 8.21 -7.85
CA LEU A 89 4.19 7.24 -7.08
C LEU A 89 5.70 7.37 -7.26
N LYS A 90 6.15 8.15 -8.25
CA LYS A 90 7.56 8.36 -8.54
C LYS A 90 8.39 8.82 -7.33
N PRO A 91 7.96 9.79 -6.50
CA PRO A 91 8.71 10.19 -5.32
C PRO A 91 8.94 9.05 -4.31
N ILE A 92 7.98 8.14 -4.17
CA ILE A 92 8.09 6.98 -3.28
C ILE A 92 9.11 5.99 -3.82
N ALA A 93 9.10 5.75 -5.13
CA ALA A 93 10.07 4.88 -5.80
C ALA A 93 11.49 5.46 -5.74
N GLU A 94 11.65 6.76 -5.94
CA GLU A 94 12.96 7.44 -5.87
C GLU A 94 13.59 7.34 -4.48
N LYS A 95 12.80 7.44 -3.41
CA LYS A 95 13.30 7.26 -2.03
C LYS A 95 13.91 5.88 -1.79
N LYS A 96 13.47 4.88 -2.52
CA LYS A 96 13.95 3.49 -2.41
C LYS A 96 14.89 3.09 -3.55
N ASN A 97 15.26 4.04 -4.43
CA ASN A 97 16.06 3.80 -5.64
C ASN A 97 15.45 2.69 -6.54
N VAL A 98 14.12 2.68 -6.66
CA VAL A 98 13.40 1.76 -7.54
C VAL A 98 13.01 2.49 -8.80
N GLU A 99 13.40 1.93 -9.95
CA GLU A 99 13.04 2.45 -11.27
C GLU A 99 11.64 1.94 -11.66
N ILE A 100 10.75 2.86 -12.05
CA ILE A 100 9.45 2.50 -12.62
C ILE A 100 9.47 2.74 -14.11
N VAL A 101 9.21 1.70 -14.90
CA VAL A 101 9.13 1.74 -16.36
C VAL A 101 7.72 1.42 -16.80
N MET A 102 7.13 2.26 -17.66
CA MET A 102 5.85 2.01 -18.31
C MET A 102 6.03 1.62 -19.75
N GLU A 103 5.36 0.56 -20.17
CA GLU A 103 5.32 0.11 -21.55
C GLU A 103 3.85 -0.01 -22.02
N SER A 104 3.55 0.62 -23.15
CA SER A 104 2.23 0.58 -23.75
C SER A 104 2.36 0.34 -25.26
N PHE A 105 1.64 -0.65 -25.75
CA PHE A 105 1.72 -1.05 -27.16
C PHE A 105 0.73 -0.29 -28.06
N ARG A 106 -0.32 0.26 -27.48
CA ARG A 106 -1.34 1.03 -28.21
C ARG A 106 -2.20 1.87 -27.24
N PRO A 107 -2.88 2.93 -27.74
CA PRO A 107 -3.88 3.63 -26.98
C PRO A 107 -5.04 2.71 -26.59
N VAL A 108 -5.48 2.79 -25.34
CA VAL A 108 -6.60 2.01 -24.80
C VAL A 108 -7.58 2.95 -24.10
N THR A 109 -8.84 2.91 -24.54
CA THR A 109 -9.95 3.58 -23.87
C THR A 109 -10.96 2.53 -23.44
N ALA A 110 -11.42 2.61 -22.20
CA ALA A 110 -12.36 1.66 -21.63
C ALA A 110 -13.38 2.34 -20.71
N GLU A 111 -14.53 1.73 -20.58
CA GLU A 111 -15.57 2.15 -19.65
C GLU A 111 -15.33 1.51 -18.28
N ILE A 112 -14.86 2.31 -17.34
CA ILE A 112 -14.44 1.86 -16.01
C ILE A 112 -14.83 2.88 -14.93
N ASP A 113 -14.82 2.45 -13.67
CA ASP A 113 -14.80 3.33 -12.52
C ASP A 113 -13.34 3.76 -12.26
N GLU A 114 -13.02 4.98 -12.68
CA GLU A 114 -11.66 5.52 -12.62
C GLU A 114 -11.09 5.52 -11.20
N THR A 115 -11.90 5.91 -10.21
CA THR A 115 -11.46 6.00 -8.81
C THR A 115 -11.09 4.61 -8.27
N LYS A 116 -11.92 3.62 -8.51
CA LYS A 116 -11.71 2.26 -8.01
C LYS A 116 -10.55 1.57 -8.72
N LEU A 117 -10.46 1.71 -10.03
CA LEU A 117 -9.35 1.14 -10.80
C LEU A 117 -8.02 1.82 -10.44
N SER A 118 -8.01 3.14 -10.30
CA SER A 118 -6.83 3.90 -9.88
C SER A 118 -6.33 3.45 -8.51
N LEU A 119 -7.23 3.21 -7.56
CA LEU A 119 -6.88 2.69 -6.24
C LEU A 119 -6.26 1.30 -6.31
N ALA A 120 -6.86 0.39 -7.09
CA ALA A 120 -6.35 -0.97 -7.27
C ALA A 120 -4.95 -0.99 -7.88
N ILE A 121 -4.73 -0.24 -8.95
CA ILE A 121 -3.44 -0.16 -9.63
C ILE A 121 -2.39 0.52 -8.72
N SER A 122 -2.76 1.60 -8.05
CA SER A 122 -1.86 2.28 -7.09
C SER A 122 -1.40 1.34 -6.00
N ASN A 123 -2.28 0.53 -5.42
CA ASN A 123 -1.92 -0.45 -4.41
C ASN A 123 -0.95 -1.51 -4.94
N LEU A 124 -1.14 -2.00 -6.15
CA LEU A 124 -0.23 -2.97 -6.76
C LEU A 124 1.16 -2.37 -6.99
N VAL A 125 1.23 -1.15 -7.52
CA VAL A 125 2.51 -0.48 -7.78
C VAL A 125 3.21 -0.08 -6.48
N GLU A 126 2.48 0.43 -5.50
CA GLU A 126 3.04 0.73 -4.17
C GLU A 126 3.63 -0.51 -3.52
N ASN A 127 2.96 -1.67 -3.59
CA ASN A 127 3.49 -2.93 -3.08
C ASN A 127 4.74 -3.36 -3.86
N ALA A 128 4.74 -3.22 -5.18
CA ALA A 128 5.89 -3.55 -6.02
C ALA A 128 7.12 -2.69 -5.67
N VAL A 129 6.94 -1.44 -5.27
CA VAL A 129 8.01 -0.57 -4.77
C VAL A 129 8.39 -0.93 -3.34
N LYS A 130 7.41 -1.09 -2.45
CA LYS A 130 7.62 -1.34 -1.01
C LYS A 130 8.41 -2.61 -0.74
N TYR A 131 8.07 -3.70 -1.44
CA TYR A 131 8.70 -5.02 -1.28
C TYR A 131 9.82 -5.29 -2.28
N ASN A 132 10.33 -4.23 -2.89
CA ASN A 132 11.45 -4.30 -3.83
C ASN A 132 12.80 -4.21 -3.10
N HIS A 133 13.84 -4.60 -3.81
CA HIS A 133 15.22 -4.38 -3.40
C HIS A 133 15.66 -2.95 -3.74
N ASP A 134 16.67 -2.45 -3.02
CA ASP A 134 17.37 -1.22 -3.42
C ASP A 134 17.98 -1.39 -4.81
N ASN A 135 17.87 -0.36 -5.65
CA ASN A 135 18.20 -0.41 -7.09
C ASN A 135 17.40 -1.44 -7.92
N GLY A 136 16.22 -1.83 -7.42
CA GLY A 136 15.28 -2.67 -8.14
C GLY A 136 14.47 -1.92 -9.20
N TRP A 137 13.58 -2.63 -9.84
CA TRP A 137 12.70 -2.09 -10.88
C TRP A 137 11.25 -2.55 -10.71
N VAL A 138 10.34 -1.75 -11.23
CA VAL A 138 8.92 -2.07 -11.43
C VAL A 138 8.56 -1.80 -12.88
N HIS A 139 8.02 -2.78 -13.54
CA HIS A 139 7.59 -2.70 -14.93
C HIS A 139 6.07 -2.78 -15.02
N VAL A 140 5.46 -1.72 -15.51
CA VAL A 140 4.01 -1.62 -15.72
C VAL A 140 3.74 -1.66 -17.20
N SER A 141 3.02 -2.68 -17.67
CA SER A 141 2.66 -2.81 -19.07
C SER A 141 1.14 -2.78 -19.29
N LEU A 142 0.74 -2.12 -20.35
CA LEU A 142 -0.64 -2.04 -20.82
C LEU A 142 -0.75 -2.71 -22.18
N ASN A 143 -1.63 -3.69 -22.28
CA ASN A 143 -1.96 -4.34 -23.52
C ASN A 143 -3.49 -4.51 -23.62
N ALA A 144 -4.00 -4.75 -24.82
CA ALA A 144 -5.41 -5.02 -25.05
C ALA A 144 -5.63 -5.95 -26.22
N ASP A 145 -6.68 -6.75 -26.15
CA ASP A 145 -7.23 -7.48 -27.26
C ASP A 145 -8.59 -6.90 -27.68
N HIS A 146 -9.39 -7.62 -28.47
CA HIS A 146 -10.71 -7.18 -28.94
C HIS A 146 -11.78 -7.16 -27.82
N LYS A 147 -11.52 -7.74 -26.67
CA LYS A 147 -12.46 -7.92 -25.56
C LYS A 147 -12.02 -7.24 -24.28
N PHE A 148 -10.72 -7.32 -23.96
CA PHE A 148 -10.16 -6.93 -22.67
C PHE A 148 -8.93 -6.05 -22.84
N PHE A 149 -8.67 -5.22 -21.87
CA PHE A 149 -7.35 -4.66 -21.65
C PHE A 149 -6.69 -5.31 -20.41
N TYR A 150 -5.37 -5.31 -20.41
CA TYR A 150 -4.56 -5.95 -19.39
C TYR A 150 -3.53 -4.97 -18.86
N VAL A 151 -3.53 -4.77 -17.54
CA VAL A 151 -2.46 -4.07 -16.84
C VAL A 151 -1.65 -5.10 -16.09
N LYS A 152 -0.36 -5.20 -16.41
CA LYS A 152 0.58 -6.10 -15.77
C LYS A 152 1.57 -5.28 -14.96
N VAL A 153 1.76 -5.63 -13.70
CA VAL A 153 2.77 -5.04 -12.81
C VAL A 153 3.76 -6.14 -12.44
N GLU A 154 5.00 -5.97 -12.83
CA GLU A 154 6.11 -6.86 -12.52
C GLU A 154 7.13 -6.12 -11.67
N ASP A 155 7.74 -6.79 -10.73
CA ASP A 155 8.77 -6.24 -9.89
C ASP A 155 9.98 -7.18 -9.75
N SER A 156 11.11 -6.62 -9.37
CA SER A 156 12.33 -7.36 -9.05
C SER A 156 12.50 -7.63 -7.56
N GLY A 157 11.40 -7.55 -6.80
CA GLY A 157 11.41 -7.63 -5.34
C GLY A 157 11.59 -9.02 -4.77
N ILE A 158 11.28 -9.14 -3.49
CA ILE A 158 11.48 -10.37 -2.70
C ILE A 158 10.62 -11.55 -3.14
N GLY A 159 9.60 -11.30 -3.96
CA GLY A 159 8.64 -12.32 -4.38
C GLY A 159 7.67 -12.73 -3.27
N ILE A 160 6.80 -13.67 -3.62
CA ILE A 160 5.78 -14.22 -2.70
C ILE A 160 5.96 -15.75 -2.68
N PRO A 161 6.16 -16.37 -1.49
CA PRO A 161 6.24 -17.81 -1.35
C PRO A 161 5.02 -18.51 -1.97
N LYS A 162 5.21 -19.68 -2.53
CA LYS A 162 4.13 -20.39 -3.24
C LYS A 162 2.93 -20.71 -2.33
N GLU A 163 3.19 -21.03 -1.08
CA GLU A 163 2.18 -21.30 -0.06
C GLU A 163 1.30 -20.07 0.23
N ASP A 164 1.85 -18.88 0.10
CA ASP A 164 1.15 -17.63 0.41
C ASP A 164 0.41 -17.03 -0.79
N GLN A 165 0.74 -17.46 -2.01
CA GLN A 165 0.14 -16.90 -3.24
C GLN A 165 -1.38 -17.05 -3.30
N ALA A 166 -1.93 -18.10 -2.72
CA ALA A 166 -3.37 -18.34 -2.65
C ALA A 166 -4.09 -17.34 -1.72
N HIS A 167 -3.36 -16.73 -0.78
CA HIS A 167 -3.90 -15.88 0.29
C HIS A 167 -3.67 -14.38 0.08
N VAL A 168 -2.90 -13.98 -0.94
CA VAL A 168 -2.51 -12.56 -1.14
C VAL A 168 -3.68 -11.60 -1.36
N PHE A 169 -4.85 -12.11 -1.74
CA PHE A 169 -6.07 -11.31 -1.89
C PHE A 169 -6.98 -11.35 -0.65
N GLU A 170 -6.59 -12.09 0.37
CA GLU A 170 -7.30 -12.08 1.65
C GLU A 170 -7.03 -10.75 2.38
N ARG A 171 -8.06 -10.24 3.04
CA ARG A 171 -7.96 -8.98 3.78
C ARG A 171 -6.99 -9.12 4.95
N PHE A 172 -6.05 -8.18 5.08
CA PHE A 172 -5.01 -8.16 6.11
C PHE A 172 -4.03 -9.33 6.09
N PHE A 173 -3.97 -10.07 4.99
CA PHE A 173 -2.97 -11.11 4.84
C PHE A 173 -1.56 -10.48 4.70
N ARG A 174 -0.60 -11.05 5.38
CA ARG A 174 0.83 -10.70 5.29
C ARG A 174 1.65 -11.98 5.30
N VAL A 175 2.65 -12.05 4.42
CA VAL A 175 3.50 -13.22 4.22
C VAL A 175 4.32 -13.57 5.46
N ASP A 176 4.81 -12.59 6.22
CA ASP A 176 5.54 -12.84 7.46
C ASP A 176 5.45 -11.64 8.41
N LYS A 177 5.08 -11.92 9.67
CA LYS A 177 5.02 -10.88 10.70
C LYS A 177 6.39 -10.49 11.24
N SER A 178 7.42 -11.32 11.06
CA SER A 178 8.78 -11.09 11.56
C SER A 178 9.58 -10.12 10.69
N HIS A 179 9.39 -10.14 9.37
CA HIS A 179 10.09 -9.26 8.42
C HIS A 179 9.43 -7.88 8.26
N SER A 180 8.20 -7.69 8.72
CA SER A 180 7.47 -6.42 8.55
C SER A 180 7.96 -5.30 9.47
N ARG A 181 8.81 -5.59 10.45
CA ARG A 181 9.41 -4.57 11.33
C ARG A 181 10.54 -3.77 10.67
N GLU A 182 11.16 -4.32 9.63
CA GLU A 182 12.26 -3.65 8.91
C GLU A 182 11.80 -2.85 7.69
N ILE A 183 10.58 -3.08 7.19
CA ILE A 183 10.08 -2.52 5.93
C ILE A 183 8.95 -1.49 6.16
N GLY A 184 8.45 -1.38 7.38
CA GLY A 184 7.29 -0.53 7.71
C GLY A 184 7.63 0.82 8.25
#